data_ee488ef4bd2c230e422ddfd45a3406f4
#
_entry.id   ee488ef4bd2c230e422ddfd45a3406f4
#
_cell.length_a   1.000
_cell.length_b   1.000
_cell.length_c   1.000
_cell.angle_alpha   90.00
_cell.angle_beta   90.00
_cell.angle_gamma   90.00
#
_symmetry.space_group_name_H-M   'P 1'
#
loop_
_entity.id
_entity.type
_entity.pdbx_description
1 polymer ?
#
loop_
_entity_poly.entity_id
_entity_poly.type
_entity_poly.pdbx_seq_one_letter_code
_entity_poly.pdbx_strand_id
1 'polypeptide(L)'
;MGLRKTGLALAAVLALGACQNGGIFGGGANGAGQTPSSGNIEESSLAYFNTTIGDTVLFVVNEATLGDAAKAILDAQVAWLNQYPDRTITIEGHADEQGTREYNLALGARRAAAVRNYMVSAGLLETRLSIVSYGKERPLAVCSTEACWAKNRRSVTVVAGGIGNV
;
A
#
# COMPACT_ATOMS: atom_id res chain seq x y z
N MET A 1 -18.76 49.16 -44.60
CA MET A 1 -20.03 49.40 -43.92
C MET A 1 -19.93 48.71 -42.58
N GLY A 2 -19.55 49.37 -41.55
CA GLY A 2 -20.30 50.21 -40.62
C GLY A 2 -20.79 49.29 -39.54
N LEU A 3 -20.58 49.43 -38.27
CA LEU A 3 -20.69 50.61 -37.45
C LEU A 3 -20.11 50.32 -36.03
N ARG A 4 -19.38 51.26 -35.50
CA ARG A 4 -18.92 51.44 -34.13
C ARG A 4 -20.13 51.47 -33.15
N LYS A 5 -20.00 50.96 -31.91
CA LYS A 5 -20.51 51.65 -30.72
C LYS A 5 -19.73 51.22 -29.46
N THR A 6 -19.06 52.13 -28.94
CA THR A 6 -18.56 52.53 -27.65
C THR A 6 -19.59 52.43 -26.50
N GLY A 7 -19.14 52.15 -25.32
CA GLY A 7 -19.87 52.27 -24.05
C GLY A 7 -19.11 51.54 -22.95
N LEU A 8 -18.31 52.16 -22.23
CA LEU A 8 -18.30 53.03 -21.08
C LEU A 8 -18.42 52.28 -19.74
N ALA A 9 -17.33 52.42 -19.00
CA ALA A 9 -17.00 52.12 -17.62
C ALA A 9 -18.17 51.97 -16.61
N LEU A 10 -17.92 51.07 -15.64
CA LEU A 10 -18.23 51.41 -14.24
C LEU A 10 -17.30 50.62 -13.31
N ALA A 11 -16.44 51.38 -12.61
CA ALA A 11 -15.67 50.93 -11.47
C ALA A 11 -16.57 50.80 -10.25
N ALA A 12 -16.44 49.71 -9.51
CA ALA A 12 -16.93 49.65 -8.14
C ALA A 12 -15.87 49.04 -7.26
N VAL A 13 -15.16 49.92 -6.58
CA VAL A 13 -14.32 49.67 -5.41
C VAL A 13 -15.24 49.41 -4.22
N LEU A 14 -15.12 48.30 -3.56
CA LEU A 14 -15.61 48.09 -2.21
C LEU A 14 -14.52 47.40 -1.39
N ALA A 15 -13.78 48.23 -0.66
CA ALA A 15 -13.02 47.86 0.51
C ALA A 15 -13.98 47.71 1.70
N LEU A 16 -13.63 46.87 2.65
CA LEU A 16 -14.01 46.69 4.05
C LEU A 16 -14.08 45.18 4.32
N GLY A 17 -13.44 44.58 5.32
CA GLY A 17 -12.99 45.09 6.57
C GLY A 17 -12.01 44.07 7.23
N ALA A 18 -11.04 44.67 7.81
CA ALA A 18 -10.15 44.02 8.77
C ALA A 18 -10.93 43.75 10.06
N CYS A 19 -10.95 42.52 10.51
CA CYS A 19 -11.19 42.16 11.90
C CYS A 19 -9.90 41.71 12.55
N GLN A 20 -9.16 42.67 13.08
CA GLN A 20 -8.20 42.44 14.13
C GLN A 20 -8.99 42.15 15.40
N ASN A 21 -8.89 41.00 15.98
CA ASN A 21 -9.24 40.81 17.37
C ASN A 21 -7.93 40.52 18.14
N GLY A 22 -7.45 41.57 18.77
CA GLY A 22 -6.36 41.52 19.72
C GLY A 22 -6.85 40.91 21.02
N GLY A 23 -6.20 39.85 21.48
CA GLY A 23 -6.34 39.30 22.79
C GLY A 23 -4.95 39.04 23.36
N ILE A 24 -4.45 39.98 24.14
CA ILE A 24 -3.25 39.88 24.97
C ILE A 24 -3.64 39.08 26.22
N PHE A 25 -3.08 37.91 26.45
CA PHE A 25 -2.64 37.45 27.79
C PHE A 25 -1.66 36.30 27.63
N GLY A 26 -0.57 36.44 28.38
CA GLY A 26 0.65 35.69 28.31
C GLY A 26 0.59 34.29 28.94
N GLY A 27 1.71 33.62 28.80
CA GLY A 27 2.04 32.38 29.53
C GLY A 27 2.60 31.31 28.57
N GLY A 28 3.90 31.15 28.62
CA GLY A 28 4.66 30.23 27.75
C GLY A 28 4.26 28.78 27.90
N ALA A 29 4.37 28.08 26.80
CA ALA A 29 4.80 26.69 26.72
C ALA A 29 5.15 26.41 25.27
N ASN A 30 6.38 25.96 25.04
CA ASN A 30 6.88 25.47 23.77
C ASN A 30 6.03 24.27 23.30
N GLY A 31 5.03 24.53 22.51
CA GLY A 31 4.31 23.56 21.73
C GLY A 31 4.69 23.82 20.26
N ALA A 32 5.71 23.16 19.78
CA ALA A 32 5.95 23.09 18.34
C ALA A 32 4.69 22.50 17.71
N GLY A 33 3.81 23.35 17.18
CA GLY A 33 2.72 22.97 16.30
C GLY A 33 3.35 22.31 15.07
N GLN A 34 3.39 20.98 15.06
CA GLN A 34 3.62 20.23 13.84
C GLN A 34 2.38 20.47 12.98
N THR A 35 2.51 21.40 12.05
CA THR A 35 1.64 21.36 10.87
C THR A 35 1.75 19.96 10.28
N PRO A 36 0.64 19.24 9.99
CA PRO A 36 0.73 18.02 9.24
C PRO A 36 1.32 18.38 7.88
N SER A 37 2.61 18.16 7.74
CA SER A 37 3.32 18.16 6.47
C SER A 37 2.56 17.17 5.59
N SER A 38 2.13 17.58 4.42
CA SER A 38 1.66 16.72 3.34
C SER A 38 2.79 15.73 3.07
N GLY A 39 2.72 14.57 3.78
CA GLY A 39 3.87 13.73 4.00
C GLY A 39 4.26 13.00 2.72
N ASN A 40 5.38 13.36 2.16
CA ASN A 40 6.15 12.42 1.37
C ASN A 40 6.40 11.19 2.26
N ILE A 41 5.76 10.07 1.92
CA ILE A 41 6.03 8.80 2.61
C ILE A 41 7.49 8.47 2.32
N GLU A 42 8.29 8.32 3.36
CA GLU A 42 9.70 8.01 3.22
C GLU A 42 9.87 6.68 2.48
N GLU A 43 10.70 6.66 1.43
CA GLU A 43 10.90 5.48 0.59
C GLU A 43 11.45 4.26 1.34
N SER A 44 12.15 4.48 2.45
CA SER A 44 12.66 3.43 3.34
C SER A 44 11.59 2.83 4.25
N SER A 45 10.41 3.44 4.35
CA SER A 45 9.37 3.05 5.29
C SER A 45 8.57 1.83 4.83
N LEU A 46 8.04 1.07 5.81
CA LEU A 46 7.07 0.01 5.52
C LEU A 46 5.78 0.55 4.92
N ALA A 47 5.41 1.79 5.24
CA ALA A 47 4.26 2.45 4.64
C ALA A 47 4.45 2.64 3.13
N TYR A 48 5.65 3.02 2.68
CA TYR A 48 5.98 3.11 1.26
C TYR A 48 5.91 1.74 0.57
N PHE A 49 6.49 0.71 1.19
CA PHE A 49 6.40 -0.65 0.66
C PHE A 49 4.95 -1.10 0.47
N ASN A 50 4.11 -0.93 1.51
CA ASN A 50 2.73 -1.41 1.48
C ASN A 50 1.82 -0.61 0.53
N THR A 51 2.04 0.70 0.39
CA THR A 51 1.11 1.58 -0.35
C THR A 51 1.57 1.92 -1.75
N THR A 52 2.88 2.05 -1.97
CA THR A 52 3.45 2.49 -3.25
C THR A 52 3.94 1.32 -4.09
N ILE A 53 4.67 0.38 -3.49
CA ILE A 53 5.16 -0.81 -4.18
C ILE A 53 4.04 -1.85 -4.28
N GLY A 54 3.27 -2.01 -3.20
CA GLY A 54 2.24 -3.03 -3.05
C GLY A 54 2.79 -4.33 -2.47
N ASP A 55 2.20 -4.77 -1.37
CA ASP A 55 2.58 -5.96 -0.64
C ASP A 55 1.86 -7.24 -1.12
N THR A 56 0.88 -7.10 -1.99
CA THR A 56 -0.09 -8.15 -2.31
C THR A 56 -0.07 -8.51 -3.79
N VAL A 57 -0.05 -9.80 -4.08
CA VAL A 57 -0.26 -10.37 -5.42
C VAL A 57 -1.48 -11.28 -5.44
N LEU A 58 -2.23 -11.27 -6.55
CA LEU A 58 -3.48 -11.99 -6.72
C LEU A 58 -3.29 -13.24 -7.61
N PHE A 59 -4.19 -14.21 -7.42
CA PHE A 59 -4.20 -15.46 -8.16
C PHE A 59 -5.56 -15.76 -8.79
N VAL A 60 -5.51 -16.51 -9.88
CA VAL A 60 -6.69 -17.10 -10.51
C VAL A 60 -7.26 -18.21 -9.60
N VAL A 61 -8.54 -18.54 -9.79
CA VAL A 61 -9.22 -19.60 -9.04
C VAL A 61 -8.48 -20.93 -9.17
N ASN A 62 -8.27 -21.60 -8.04
CA ASN A 62 -7.55 -22.88 -7.94
C ASN A 62 -6.11 -22.92 -8.45
N GLU A 63 -5.52 -21.75 -8.78
CA GLU A 63 -4.16 -21.66 -9.27
C GLU A 63 -3.20 -21.05 -8.25
N ALA A 64 -1.91 -21.43 -8.40
CA ALA A 64 -0.77 -20.85 -7.71
C ALA A 64 0.26 -20.30 -8.71
N THR A 65 -0.13 -20.19 -9.97
CA THR A 65 0.73 -19.64 -11.05
C THR A 65 0.72 -18.11 -10.98
N LEU A 66 1.92 -17.52 -11.06
CA LEU A 66 2.09 -16.07 -11.08
C LEU A 66 1.84 -15.54 -12.49
N GLY A 67 0.83 -14.69 -12.63
CA GLY A 67 0.61 -13.92 -13.86
C GLY A 67 1.59 -12.75 -14.00
N ASP A 68 1.64 -12.11 -15.17
CA ASP A 68 2.61 -11.04 -15.45
C ASP A 68 2.44 -9.82 -14.55
N ALA A 69 1.22 -9.46 -14.20
CA ALA A 69 0.96 -8.38 -13.24
C ALA A 69 1.52 -8.71 -11.83
N ALA A 70 1.38 -9.96 -11.38
CA ALA A 70 1.95 -10.42 -10.10
C ALA A 70 3.48 -10.37 -10.14
N LYS A 71 4.10 -10.82 -11.23
CA LYS A 71 5.55 -10.77 -11.41
C LYS A 71 6.08 -9.34 -11.38
N ALA A 72 5.43 -8.40 -12.06
CA ALA A 72 5.84 -6.99 -12.07
C ALA A 72 5.82 -6.38 -10.64
N ILE A 73 4.82 -6.71 -9.81
CA ILE A 73 4.77 -6.30 -8.41
C ILE A 73 5.94 -6.95 -7.63
N LEU A 74 6.18 -8.23 -7.82
CA LEU A 74 7.26 -8.95 -7.14
C LEU A 74 8.65 -8.43 -7.54
N ASP A 75 8.86 -8.03 -8.81
CA ASP A 75 10.11 -7.41 -9.25
C ASP A 75 10.35 -6.08 -8.52
N ALA A 76 9.32 -5.24 -8.37
CA ALA A 76 9.41 -4.00 -7.61
C ALA A 76 9.68 -4.28 -6.11
N GLN A 77 9.03 -5.29 -5.53
CA GLN A 77 9.29 -5.72 -4.16
C GLN A 77 10.74 -6.17 -3.97
N VAL A 78 11.26 -7.03 -4.86
CA VAL A 78 12.64 -7.52 -4.80
C VAL A 78 13.65 -6.38 -4.93
N ALA A 79 13.41 -5.44 -5.87
CA ALA A 79 14.26 -4.27 -6.05
C ALA A 79 14.34 -3.43 -4.76
N TRP A 80 13.22 -3.21 -4.11
CA TRP A 80 13.17 -2.47 -2.84
C TRP A 80 13.80 -3.27 -1.69
N LEU A 81 13.49 -4.56 -1.55
CA LEU A 81 14.02 -5.42 -0.48
C LEU A 81 15.54 -5.61 -0.55
N ASN A 82 16.14 -5.53 -1.74
CA ASN A 82 17.59 -5.58 -1.92
C ASN A 82 18.30 -4.30 -1.45
N GLN A 83 17.58 -3.16 -1.38
CA GLN A 83 18.12 -1.93 -0.79
C GLN A 83 18.13 -1.99 0.75
N TYR A 84 17.35 -2.88 1.34
CA TYR A 84 17.21 -3.02 2.80
C TYR A 84 17.50 -4.48 3.24
N PRO A 85 18.76 -4.91 3.23
CA PRO A 85 19.14 -6.32 3.43
C PRO A 85 18.84 -6.86 4.83
N ASP A 86 18.71 -6.01 5.84
CA ASP A 86 18.45 -6.40 7.23
C ASP A 86 16.99 -6.79 7.50
N ARG A 87 16.11 -6.61 6.51
CA ARG A 87 14.70 -6.95 6.66
C ARG A 87 14.46 -8.42 6.42
N THR A 88 13.64 -9.02 7.27
CA THR A 88 13.13 -10.38 7.10
C THR A 88 11.73 -10.36 6.49
N ILE A 89 11.38 -11.40 5.76
CA ILE A 89 10.16 -11.44 4.97
C ILE A 89 9.37 -12.71 5.30
N THR A 90 8.09 -12.55 5.58
CA THR A 90 7.14 -13.66 5.66
C THR A 90 6.14 -13.54 4.52
N ILE A 91 6.03 -14.58 3.71
CA ILE A 91 5.07 -14.64 2.61
C ILE A 91 3.86 -15.43 3.08
N GLU A 92 2.74 -14.74 3.19
CA GLU A 92 1.46 -15.32 3.59
C GLU A 92 0.67 -15.76 2.37
N GLY A 93 0.19 -17.02 2.38
CA GLY A 93 -0.64 -17.56 1.32
C GLY A 93 -2.10 -17.69 1.76
N HIS A 94 -3.02 -17.22 0.92
CA HIS A 94 -4.46 -17.19 1.19
C HIS A 94 -5.26 -17.80 0.03
N ALA A 95 -6.45 -18.28 0.36
CA ALA A 95 -7.42 -18.80 -0.58
C ALA A 95 -8.78 -18.15 -0.32
N ASP A 96 -9.70 -18.28 -1.27
CA ASP A 96 -11.11 -17.95 -1.08
C ASP A 96 -11.83 -19.01 -0.21
N GLU A 97 -13.11 -18.79 0.07
CA GLU A 97 -13.89 -19.68 0.95
C GLU A 97 -14.27 -21.03 0.31
N GLN A 98 -14.11 -21.17 -1.00
CA GLN A 98 -14.55 -22.37 -1.73
C GLN A 98 -13.66 -23.58 -1.45
N GLY A 99 -14.27 -24.71 -1.14
CA GLY A 99 -13.58 -25.97 -0.86
C GLY A 99 -13.31 -26.23 0.63
N THR A 100 -12.63 -27.34 0.91
CA THR A 100 -12.31 -27.74 2.29
C THR A 100 -11.21 -26.90 2.90
N ARG A 101 -11.11 -26.94 4.22
CA ARG A 101 -10.05 -26.23 4.96
C ARG A 101 -8.67 -26.75 4.58
N GLU A 102 -8.51 -28.06 4.52
CA GLU A 102 -7.24 -28.74 4.20
C GLU A 102 -6.78 -28.41 2.79
N TYR A 103 -7.72 -28.44 1.82
CA TYR A 103 -7.44 -28.05 0.45
C TYR A 103 -6.94 -26.61 0.35
N ASN A 104 -7.64 -25.69 1.00
CA ASN A 104 -7.28 -24.27 0.96
C ASN A 104 -5.99 -23.96 1.70
N LEU A 105 -5.68 -24.67 2.79
CA LEU A 105 -4.40 -24.57 3.47
C LEU A 105 -3.25 -24.98 2.53
N ALA A 106 -3.41 -26.10 1.82
CA ALA A 106 -2.44 -26.56 0.84
C ALA A 106 -2.33 -25.60 -0.37
N LEU A 107 -3.43 -25.04 -0.86
CA LEU A 107 -3.43 -24.06 -1.95
C LEU A 107 -2.72 -22.76 -1.54
N GLY A 108 -3.01 -22.24 -0.35
CA GLY A 108 -2.30 -21.09 0.19
C GLY A 108 -0.79 -21.33 0.32
N ALA A 109 -0.40 -22.52 0.80
CA ALA A 109 1.02 -22.88 0.87
C ALA A 109 1.71 -22.91 -0.51
N ARG A 110 1.02 -23.47 -1.54
CA ARG A 110 1.57 -23.44 -2.92
C ARG A 110 1.71 -22.03 -3.46
N ARG A 111 0.76 -21.12 -3.18
CA ARG A 111 0.82 -19.70 -3.57
C ARG A 111 2.00 -18.99 -2.91
N ALA A 112 2.15 -19.15 -1.60
CA ALA A 112 3.28 -18.58 -0.88
C ALA A 112 4.63 -19.13 -1.38
N ALA A 113 4.71 -20.43 -1.66
CA ALA A 113 5.91 -21.04 -2.24
C ALA A 113 6.22 -20.52 -3.65
N ALA A 114 5.21 -20.28 -4.50
CA ALA A 114 5.40 -19.72 -5.83
C ALA A 114 5.99 -18.30 -5.76
N VAL A 115 5.48 -17.46 -4.84
CA VAL A 115 6.04 -16.12 -4.59
C VAL A 115 7.47 -16.21 -4.09
N ARG A 116 7.75 -17.04 -3.07
CA ARG A 116 9.12 -17.24 -2.55
C ARG A 116 10.09 -17.66 -3.65
N ASN A 117 9.73 -18.66 -4.42
CA ASN A 117 10.59 -19.19 -5.48
C ASN A 117 10.89 -18.13 -6.55
N TYR A 118 9.88 -17.33 -6.90
CA TYR A 118 10.06 -16.21 -7.82
C TYR A 118 11.03 -15.17 -7.27
N MET A 119 10.83 -14.72 -6.02
CA MET A 119 11.70 -13.73 -5.38
C MET A 119 13.16 -14.22 -5.27
N VAL A 120 13.37 -15.51 -4.97
CA VAL A 120 14.70 -16.10 -4.95
C VAL A 120 15.32 -16.11 -6.35
N SER A 121 14.56 -16.48 -7.38
CA SER A 121 15.05 -16.45 -8.77
C SER A 121 15.34 -15.02 -9.26
N ALA A 122 14.68 -14.02 -8.69
CA ALA A 122 14.91 -12.59 -8.95
C ALA A 122 16.07 -12.00 -8.09
N GLY A 123 16.76 -12.82 -7.30
CA GLY A 123 17.97 -12.42 -6.59
C GLY A 123 17.82 -12.08 -5.11
N LEU A 124 16.70 -12.42 -4.48
CA LEU A 124 16.54 -12.27 -3.04
C LEU A 124 17.10 -13.48 -2.29
N LEU A 125 17.80 -13.25 -1.18
CA LEU A 125 18.39 -14.33 -0.38
C LEU A 125 17.29 -15.17 0.27
N GLU A 126 17.32 -16.49 0.05
CA GLU A 126 16.33 -17.42 0.59
C GLU A 126 16.28 -17.42 2.13
N THR A 127 17.42 -17.20 2.79
CA THR A 127 17.53 -17.15 4.25
C THR A 127 16.71 -16.03 4.89
N ARG A 128 16.32 -15.03 4.11
CA ARG A 128 15.46 -13.91 4.56
C ARG A 128 13.98 -14.23 4.47
N LEU A 129 13.60 -15.31 3.77
CA LEU A 129 12.23 -15.63 3.40
C LEU A 129 11.67 -16.78 4.22
N SER A 130 10.51 -16.58 4.80
CA SER A 130 9.66 -17.60 5.38
C SER A 130 8.31 -17.64 4.70
N ILE A 131 7.62 -18.78 4.75
CA ILE A 131 6.27 -18.90 4.21
C ILE A 131 5.31 -19.41 5.29
N VAL A 132 4.07 -18.91 5.21
CA VAL A 132 2.97 -19.39 6.03
C VAL A 132 1.71 -19.45 5.18
N SER A 133 0.87 -20.44 5.42
CA SER A 133 -0.46 -20.51 4.79
C SER A 133 -1.53 -20.32 5.84
N TYR A 134 -2.46 -19.44 5.55
CA TYR A 134 -3.69 -19.29 6.31
C TYR A 134 -4.90 -19.92 5.58
N GLY A 135 -4.68 -20.44 4.36
CA GLY A 135 -5.79 -20.97 3.57
C GLY A 135 -6.93 -19.96 3.48
N LYS A 136 -8.13 -20.37 3.86
CA LYS A 136 -9.32 -19.51 3.87
C LYS A 136 -9.63 -18.86 5.22
N GLU A 137 -8.80 -19.08 6.24
CA GLU A 137 -9.09 -18.67 7.63
C GLU A 137 -8.92 -17.16 7.90
N ARG A 138 -8.27 -16.42 6.99
CA ARG A 138 -8.07 -14.98 7.11
C ARG A 138 -8.56 -14.26 5.85
N PRO A 139 -9.89 -14.19 5.63
CA PRO A 139 -10.43 -13.51 4.47
C PRO A 139 -10.20 -11.98 4.58
N LEU A 140 -9.85 -11.36 3.46
CA LEU A 140 -9.79 -9.90 3.33
C LEU A 140 -11.18 -9.31 3.09
N ALA A 141 -12.02 -10.04 2.35
CA ALA A 141 -13.38 -9.64 2.04
C ALA A 141 -14.34 -10.79 2.39
N VAL A 142 -15.41 -10.45 3.13
CA VAL A 142 -16.39 -11.41 3.65
C VAL A 142 -17.69 -11.23 2.87
N CYS A 143 -17.80 -11.89 1.73
CA CYS A 143 -19.04 -12.08 0.98
C CYS A 143 -18.86 -13.26 0.02
N SER A 144 -19.96 -13.95 -0.33
CA SER A 144 -19.94 -15.14 -1.18
C SER A 144 -20.16 -14.77 -2.65
N THR A 145 -19.30 -13.90 -3.18
CA THR A 145 -19.31 -13.49 -4.58
C THR A 145 -17.89 -13.47 -5.16
N GLU A 146 -17.76 -13.54 -6.48
CA GLU A 146 -16.45 -13.49 -7.16
C GLU A 146 -15.68 -12.22 -6.81
N ALA A 147 -16.36 -11.09 -6.59
CA ALA A 147 -15.71 -9.83 -6.21
C ALA A 147 -14.95 -9.91 -4.87
N CYS A 148 -15.45 -10.70 -3.90
CA CYS A 148 -14.77 -11.00 -2.65
C CYS A 148 -13.74 -12.12 -2.81
N TRP A 149 -14.11 -13.19 -3.50
CA TRP A 149 -13.22 -14.33 -3.71
C TRP A 149 -11.93 -13.94 -4.42
N ALA A 150 -12.02 -13.09 -5.45
CA ALA A 150 -10.85 -12.59 -6.16
C ALA A 150 -9.85 -11.85 -5.24
N LYS A 151 -10.34 -11.08 -4.25
CA LYS A 151 -9.51 -10.40 -3.26
C LYS A 151 -8.88 -11.36 -2.24
N ASN A 152 -9.57 -12.46 -1.96
CA ASN A 152 -9.10 -13.46 -1.01
C ASN A 152 -8.03 -14.38 -1.60
N ARG A 153 -8.05 -14.63 -2.92
CA ARG A 153 -7.04 -15.40 -3.65
C ARG A 153 -5.75 -14.58 -3.80
N ARG A 154 -4.94 -14.52 -2.74
CA ARG A 154 -3.77 -13.65 -2.70
C ARG A 154 -2.58 -14.28 -1.99
N SER A 155 -1.41 -13.71 -2.19
CA SER A 155 -0.29 -13.79 -1.26
C SER A 155 0.11 -12.40 -0.81
N VAL A 156 0.48 -12.26 0.44
CA VAL A 156 0.91 -11.01 1.07
C VAL A 156 2.36 -11.13 1.48
N THR A 157 3.18 -10.16 1.12
CA THR A 157 4.58 -10.04 1.53
C THR A 157 4.66 -9.18 2.78
N VAL A 158 4.83 -9.81 3.93
CA VAL A 158 4.96 -9.12 5.21
C VAL A 158 6.43 -8.90 5.50
N VAL A 159 6.83 -7.65 5.60
CA VAL A 159 8.21 -7.24 5.89
C VAL A 159 8.34 -6.91 7.36
N ALA A 160 9.30 -7.56 8.03
CA ALA A 160 9.65 -7.30 9.42
C ALA A 160 11.14 -7.00 9.55
N GLY A 161 11.53 -6.34 10.66
CA GLY A 161 12.92 -5.94 10.85
C GLY A 161 13.28 -4.69 10.04
N GLY A 162 14.50 -4.29 10.19
CA GLY A 162 14.98 -2.97 9.87
C GLY A 162 15.02 -2.18 11.19
N ILE A 163 16.20 -1.81 11.60
CA ILE A 163 16.39 -0.92 12.76
C ILE A 163 15.89 0.47 12.33
N GLY A 164 14.57 0.59 12.22
CA GLY A 164 13.90 1.87 12.16
C GLY A 164 13.79 2.34 13.59
N ASN A 165 14.53 3.35 13.91
CA ASN A 165 14.56 3.99 15.22
C ASN A 165 13.16 4.16 15.80
N VAL A 166 13.05 3.71 17.03
CA VAL A 166 12.04 4.11 18.00
C VAL A 166 11.95 5.64 18.09
#